data_ac0bb6acadc9e56b4bf8ae164007e7df
#
_entry.id   ac0bb6acadc9e56b4bf8ae164007e7df
#
_cell.length_a   1.000
_cell.length_b   1.000
_cell.length_c   1.000
_cell.angle_alpha   90.00
_cell.angle_beta   90.00
_cell.angle_gamma   90.00
#
_symmetry.space_group_name_H-M   'P 1'
#
loop_
_entity.id
_entity.type
_entity.pdbx_description
1 polymer ?
#
loop_
_entity_poly.entity_id
_entity_poly.type
_entity_poly.pdbx_seq_one_letter_code
_entity_poly.pdbx_strand_id
1 'polypeptide(L)'
;MFIAATTVAAFTLGACGSDAASAEGSVMRIGVTQGVPTDLLTVVAENEGFFDKRGVNVELNPPALTNAVAAAVISNDLTVGSMVPAMLWPAIEKGACVKALGSLVGNTMDVIAQPGTEIAGDPADPDTTMASIKGKTIGVTARGAGMELWISQMAQEAGMDPAKDITFVGVGAPATAIAAFKAKQVDVLYYGPTMASQLSESEFVRVTDIIGKPGNALSGLNHGYPTASCSTIAERPNDVMNYCKAMWDTYDFSQDPQNAAVMGKWMAELTGVAPEAGTAAWEALKEAYLPMTITKESWEEQAPLAGSPAPTVPDFASSVYEPCAGGDPR
;
A
#
# COMPACT_ATOMS: atom_id res chain seq x y z
N MET A 1 29.16 -80.68 -21.25
CA MET A 1 27.82 -80.50 -20.69
C MET A 1 27.90 -79.32 -19.72
N PHE A 2 27.69 -78.13 -20.23
CA PHE A 2 27.80 -76.88 -19.41
C PHE A 2 26.37 -76.39 -19.15
N ILE A 3 25.99 -76.26 -17.89
CA ILE A 3 24.72 -75.71 -17.43
C ILE A 3 24.94 -74.23 -17.19
N ALA A 4 24.28 -73.39 -17.97
CA ALA A 4 24.26 -71.97 -17.77
C ALA A 4 23.13 -71.61 -16.78
N ALA A 5 23.50 -71.04 -15.64
CA ALA A 5 22.54 -70.49 -14.67
C ALA A 5 22.17 -69.04 -15.05
N THR A 6 20.94 -68.83 -15.39
CA THR A 6 20.38 -67.50 -15.68
C THR A 6 19.89 -66.85 -14.38
N THR A 7 20.60 -65.79 -13.95
CA THR A 7 20.18 -64.98 -12.80
C THR A 7 19.18 -63.92 -13.28
N VAL A 8 17.95 -64.01 -12.82
CA VAL A 8 16.93 -63.00 -13.03
C VAL A 8 17.14 -61.89 -11.98
N ALA A 9 17.54 -60.72 -12.41
CA ALA A 9 17.60 -59.53 -11.57
C ALA A 9 16.21 -58.90 -11.54
N ALA A 10 15.58 -58.95 -10.38
CA ALA A 10 14.35 -58.20 -10.10
C ALA A 10 14.68 -56.73 -9.94
N PHE A 11 14.29 -55.89 -10.91
CA PHE A 11 14.27 -54.44 -10.75
C PHE A 11 13.08 -54.09 -9.93
N THR A 12 13.30 -53.70 -8.66
CA THR A 12 12.30 -52.97 -7.86
C THR A 12 12.24 -51.55 -8.39
N LEU A 13 11.14 -51.20 -9.05
CA LEU A 13 10.79 -49.79 -9.30
C LEU A 13 10.52 -49.15 -7.94
N GLY A 14 11.53 -48.45 -7.42
CA GLY A 14 11.35 -47.47 -6.38
C GLY A 14 10.46 -46.34 -6.92
N ALA A 15 9.24 -46.27 -6.47
CA ALA A 15 8.40 -45.11 -6.64
C ALA A 15 9.14 -43.94 -5.96
N CYS A 16 9.76 -43.04 -6.76
CA CYS A 16 10.10 -41.69 -6.28
C CYS A 16 8.79 -41.00 -6.02
N GLY A 17 8.29 -41.14 -4.79
CA GLY A 17 7.41 -40.14 -4.22
C GLY A 17 8.22 -38.86 -4.18
N SER A 18 7.91 -37.91 -5.06
CA SER A 18 8.30 -36.54 -4.86
C SER A 18 7.55 -36.09 -3.63
N ASP A 19 8.18 -36.20 -2.46
CA ASP A 19 7.81 -35.34 -1.31
C ASP A 19 7.99 -33.91 -1.84
N ALA A 20 6.91 -33.31 -2.28
CA ALA A 20 6.85 -31.85 -2.41
C ALA A 20 7.10 -31.36 -0.99
N ALA A 21 8.33 -30.95 -0.70
CA ALA A 21 8.68 -30.33 0.55
C ALA A 21 7.68 -29.20 0.75
N SER A 22 6.94 -29.26 1.85
CA SER A 22 5.98 -28.21 2.19
C SER A 22 6.71 -26.88 2.12
N ALA A 23 6.13 -25.88 1.44
CA ALA A 23 6.67 -24.53 1.42
C ALA A 23 6.55 -23.84 2.79
N GLU A 24 5.82 -24.45 3.72
CA GLU A 24 5.63 -24.01 5.10
C GLU A 24 6.98 -23.88 5.82
N GLY A 25 7.19 -22.75 6.54
CA GLY A 25 8.44 -22.46 7.24
C GLY A 25 9.60 -21.97 6.35
N SER A 26 9.43 -21.94 5.02
CA SER A 26 10.41 -21.32 4.13
C SER A 26 10.34 -19.78 4.24
N VAL A 27 11.37 -19.07 3.76
CA VAL A 27 11.41 -17.60 3.76
C VAL A 27 10.19 -17.03 3.04
N MET A 28 9.47 -16.10 3.70
CA MET A 28 8.44 -15.26 3.09
C MET A 28 9.07 -14.01 2.51
N ARG A 29 9.06 -13.86 1.19
CA ARG A 29 9.52 -12.65 0.52
C ARG A 29 8.40 -11.63 0.48
N ILE A 30 8.57 -10.51 1.17
CA ILE A 30 7.57 -9.46 1.28
C ILE A 30 8.03 -8.23 0.51
N GLY A 31 7.19 -7.77 -0.42
CA GLY A 31 7.45 -6.55 -1.18
C GLY A 31 7.23 -5.30 -0.34
N VAL A 32 8.25 -4.43 -0.26
CA VAL A 32 8.20 -3.15 0.45
C VAL A 32 8.61 -2.02 -0.47
N THR A 33 7.73 -1.04 -0.67
CA THR A 33 7.98 0.12 -1.53
C THR A 33 8.76 1.19 -0.76
N GLN A 34 9.97 1.48 -1.21
CA GLN A 34 10.82 2.51 -0.62
C GLN A 34 10.33 3.92 -0.99
N GLY A 35 10.53 4.88 -0.08
CA GLY A 35 10.21 6.29 -0.30
C GLY A 35 8.78 6.69 0.04
N VAL A 36 7.92 5.74 0.40
CA VAL A 36 6.51 5.98 0.75
C VAL A 36 6.15 5.31 2.09
N PRO A 37 5.24 5.89 2.88
CA PRO A 37 4.93 5.38 4.23
C PRO A 37 4.02 4.14 4.24
N THR A 38 3.49 3.69 3.09
CA THR A 38 2.46 2.65 2.99
C THR A 38 2.84 1.34 3.69
N ASP A 39 4.10 0.92 3.55
CA ASP A 39 4.58 -0.37 4.07
C ASP A 39 5.29 -0.24 5.44
N LEU A 40 5.12 0.89 6.17
CA LEU A 40 5.81 1.14 7.43
C LEU A 40 5.58 0.03 8.46
N LEU A 41 4.33 -0.42 8.64
CA LEU A 41 4.04 -1.48 9.62
C LEU A 41 4.76 -2.79 9.27
N THR A 42 4.91 -3.11 7.99
CA THR A 42 5.68 -4.29 7.54
C THR A 42 7.17 -4.16 7.89
N VAL A 43 7.74 -2.97 7.69
CA VAL A 43 9.14 -2.67 8.05
C VAL A 43 9.35 -2.75 9.56
N VAL A 44 8.42 -2.21 10.34
CA VAL A 44 8.44 -2.29 11.80
C VAL A 44 8.30 -3.74 12.26
N ALA A 45 7.38 -4.51 11.66
CA ALA A 45 7.17 -5.91 12.01
C ALA A 45 8.44 -6.76 11.90
N GLU A 46 9.20 -6.56 10.83
CA GLU A 46 10.46 -7.26 10.60
C GLU A 46 11.52 -6.78 11.60
N ASN A 47 11.77 -5.48 11.67
CA ASN A 47 12.90 -4.95 12.42
C ASN A 47 12.73 -4.97 13.95
N GLU A 48 11.49 -4.98 14.45
CA GLU A 48 11.18 -5.14 15.89
C GLU A 48 10.87 -6.59 16.26
N GLY A 49 11.06 -7.53 15.31
CA GLY A 49 11.00 -8.97 15.53
C GLY A 49 9.58 -9.51 15.75
N PHE A 50 8.54 -8.87 15.24
CA PHE A 50 7.17 -9.38 15.37
C PHE A 50 6.95 -10.63 14.50
N PHE A 51 7.58 -10.72 13.34
CA PHE A 51 7.55 -11.92 12.51
C PHE A 51 8.26 -13.08 13.20
N ASP A 52 9.45 -12.86 13.75
CA ASP A 52 10.21 -13.87 14.50
C ASP A 52 9.44 -14.42 15.70
N LYS A 53 8.76 -13.54 16.47
CA LYS A 53 7.92 -13.93 17.61
C LYS A 53 6.77 -14.84 17.21
N ARG A 54 6.31 -14.76 15.97
CA ARG A 54 5.26 -15.62 15.39
C ARG A 54 5.83 -16.79 14.59
N GLY A 55 7.15 -16.98 14.55
CA GLY A 55 7.81 -18.08 13.84
C GLY A 55 7.77 -17.92 12.32
N VAL A 56 7.65 -16.70 11.82
CA VAL A 56 7.67 -16.40 10.38
C VAL A 56 9.06 -15.89 10.00
N ASN A 57 9.71 -16.59 9.09
CA ASN A 57 10.99 -16.16 8.52
C ASN A 57 10.72 -15.24 7.32
N VAL A 58 11.12 -13.97 7.40
CA VAL A 58 10.81 -12.93 6.42
C VAL A 58 12.08 -12.39 5.76
N GLU A 59 11.97 -12.04 4.50
CA GLU A 59 12.94 -11.24 3.75
C GLU A 59 12.19 -10.07 3.09
N LEU A 60 12.55 -8.84 3.46
CA LEU A 60 11.98 -7.64 2.82
C LEU A 60 12.65 -7.40 1.47
N ASN A 61 11.86 -7.36 0.42
CA ASN A 61 12.32 -7.16 -0.95
C ASN A 61 11.79 -5.82 -1.48
N PRO A 62 12.66 -4.82 -1.71
CA PRO A 62 12.23 -3.59 -2.34
C PRO A 62 11.97 -3.83 -3.83
N PRO A 63 10.72 -3.78 -4.29
CA PRO A 63 10.43 -3.85 -5.71
C PRO A 63 10.92 -2.57 -6.40
N ALA A 64 11.47 -2.71 -7.60
CA ALA A 64 11.96 -1.58 -8.37
C ALA A 64 10.88 -0.56 -8.73
N LEU A 65 9.61 -1.02 -8.87
CA LEU A 65 8.44 -0.20 -9.20
C LEU A 65 7.19 -0.79 -8.55
N THR A 66 6.26 0.05 -8.14
CA THR A 66 4.99 -0.35 -7.49
C THR A 66 4.16 -1.32 -8.36
N ASN A 67 4.14 -1.13 -9.67
CA ASN A 67 3.43 -2.04 -10.58
C ASN A 67 4.08 -3.43 -10.72
N ALA A 68 5.36 -3.57 -10.39
CA ALA A 68 6.04 -4.86 -10.37
C ALA A 68 5.57 -5.75 -9.20
N VAL A 69 5.08 -5.16 -8.10
CA VAL A 69 4.56 -5.90 -6.94
C VAL A 69 3.42 -6.83 -7.34
N ALA A 70 2.43 -6.34 -8.09
CA ALA A 70 1.29 -7.14 -8.53
C ALA A 70 1.74 -8.36 -9.34
N ALA A 71 2.63 -8.16 -10.32
CA ALA A 71 3.18 -9.24 -11.13
C ALA A 71 3.95 -10.26 -10.29
N ALA A 72 4.77 -9.78 -9.35
CA ALA A 72 5.59 -10.63 -8.48
C ALA A 72 4.74 -11.47 -7.49
N VAL A 73 3.64 -10.93 -6.97
CA VAL A 73 2.70 -11.69 -6.14
C VAL A 73 1.94 -12.73 -6.97
N ILE A 74 1.50 -12.37 -8.17
CA ILE A 74 0.78 -13.29 -9.06
C ILE A 74 1.69 -14.44 -9.53
N SER A 75 2.98 -14.18 -9.77
CA SER A 75 3.97 -15.21 -10.15
C SER A 75 4.55 -15.98 -8.96
N ASN A 76 4.23 -15.62 -7.72
CA ASN A 76 4.82 -16.11 -6.46
C ASN A 76 6.33 -15.78 -6.29
N ASP A 77 6.86 -14.81 -7.01
CA ASP A 77 8.19 -14.26 -6.75
C ASP A 77 8.22 -13.48 -5.43
N LEU A 78 7.09 -12.86 -5.07
CA LEU A 78 6.80 -12.36 -3.73
C LEU A 78 5.71 -13.22 -3.08
N THR A 79 5.88 -13.52 -1.79
CA THR A 79 4.89 -14.24 -0.97
C THR A 79 3.73 -13.30 -0.60
N VAL A 80 4.08 -12.06 -0.23
CA VAL A 80 3.12 -10.98 0.08
C VAL A 80 3.61 -9.69 -0.55
N GLY A 81 2.68 -8.89 -1.05
CA GLY A 81 2.95 -7.54 -1.54
C GLY A 81 1.77 -6.61 -1.34
N SER A 82 2.03 -5.34 -1.08
CA SER A 82 0.98 -4.34 -0.90
C SER A 82 0.43 -3.89 -2.25
N MET A 83 -0.88 -3.96 -2.43
CA MET A 83 -1.57 -3.52 -3.64
C MET A 83 -2.68 -2.54 -3.30
N VAL A 84 -2.77 -1.44 -4.05
CA VAL A 84 -3.93 -0.55 -4.01
C VAL A 84 -5.12 -1.15 -4.78
N PRO A 85 -6.37 -0.77 -4.49
CA PRO A 85 -7.55 -1.25 -5.23
C PRO A 85 -7.40 -1.10 -6.74
N ALA A 86 -6.85 0.01 -7.22
CA ALA A 86 -6.61 0.29 -8.65
C ALA A 86 -5.67 -0.72 -9.35
N MET A 87 -4.90 -1.49 -8.59
CA MET A 87 -4.04 -2.56 -9.11
C MET A 87 -4.63 -3.95 -8.85
N LEU A 88 -5.18 -4.16 -7.66
CA LEU A 88 -5.70 -5.44 -7.21
C LEU A 88 -6.96 -5.85 -7.99
N TRP A 89 -7.93 -4.95 -8.11
CA TRP A 89 -9.21 -5.27 -8.75
C TRP A 89 -9.09 -5.62 -10.23
N PRO A 90 -8.37 -4.85 -11.08
CA PRO A 90 -8.14 -5.26 -12.46
C PRO A 90 -7.36 -6.56 -12.60
N ALA A 91 -6.49 -6.91 -11.65
CA ALA A 91 -5.82 -8.20 -11.66
C ALA A 91 -6.80 -9.36 -11.41
N ILE A 92 -7.68 -9.22 -10.41
CA ILE A 92 -8.74 -10.18 -10.11
C ILE A 92 -9.70 -10.32 -11.30
N GLU A 93 -10.13 -9.21 -11.89
CA GLU A 93 -11.02 -9.22 -13.08
C GLU A 93 -10.40 -9.96 -14.27
N LYS A 94 -9.08 -9.88 -14.44
CA LYS A 94 -8.32 -10.62 -15.45
C LYS A 94 -8.05 -12.08 -15.09
N GLY A 95 -8.59 -12.55 -13.96
CA GLY A 95 -8.50 -13.94 -13.53
C GLY A 95 -7.31 -14.28 -12.63
N ALA A 96 -6.58 -13.29 -12.12
CA ALA A 96 -5.55 -13.55 -11.11
C ALA A 96 -6.19 -14.05 -9.81
N CYS A 97 -5.73 -15.20 -9.31
CA CYS A 97 -6.17 -15.71 -8.01
C CYS A 97 -5.28 -15.12 -6.91
N VAL A 98 -5.69 -13.98 -6.38
CA VAL A 98 -5.04 -13.26 -5.29
C VAL A 98 -6.07 -12.82 -4.27
N LYS A 99 -5.68 -12.70 -2.99
CA LYS A 99 -6.57 -12.24 -1.91
C LYS A 99 -5.90 -11.18 -1.06
N ALA A 100 -6.67 -10.16 -0.71
CA ALA A 100 -6.30 -9.18 0.31
C ALA A 100 -6.29 -9.86 1.69
N LEU A 101 -5.21 -9.69 2.44
CA LEU A 101 -5.02 -10.25 3.78
C LEU A 101 -5.44 -9.27 4.88
N GLY A 102 -5.58 -8.00 4.57
CA GLY A 102 -5.91 -6.95 5.53
C GLY A 102 -5.75 -5.56 4.95
N SER A 103 -6.00 -4.55 5.77
CA SER A 103 -5.73 -3.14 5.51
C SER A 103 -4.37 -2.73 6.08
N LEU A 104 -3.75 -1.68 5.55
CA LEU A 104 -2.51 -1.10 6.12
C LEU A 104 -2.70 0.36 6.49
N VAL A 105 -3.07 1.19 5.53
CA VAL A 105 -3.11 2.64 5.69
C VAL A 105 -4.17 3.26 4.79
N GLY A 106 -4.84 4.26 5.30
CA GLY A 106 -5.80 5.09 4.57
C GLY A 106 -5.12 6.21 3.78
N ASN A 107 -5.78 7.37 3.74
CA ASN A 107 -5.24 8.54 3.07
C ASN A 107 -4.00 9.10 3.80
N THR A 108 -2.88 9.21 3.08
CA THR A 108 -1.61 9.78 3.58
C THR A 108 -1.21 11.06 2.86
N MET A 109 -2.13 11.65 2.08
CA MET A 109 -1.82 12.83 1.26
C MET A 109 -2.83 13.96 1.43
N ASP A 110 -2.32 15.15 1.30
CA ASP A 110 -3.04 16.39 1.07
C ASP A 110 -2.71 16.98 -0.30
N VAL A 111 -3.32 18.09 -0.62
CA VAL A 111 -3.03 18.92 -1.79
C VAL A 111 -2.61 20.31 -1.34
N ILE A 112 -1.54 20.83 -1.93
CA ILE A 112 -1.01 22.17 -1.67
C ILE A 112 -0.88 22.97 -2.95
N ALA A 113 -0.90 24.30 -2.84
CA ALA A 113 -0.74 25.22 -3.96
C ALA A 113 0.40 26.22 -3.71
N GLN A 114 0.89 26.86 -4.79
CA GLN A 114 1.91 27.91 -4.73
C GLN A 114 1.50 29.02 -3.77
N PRO A 115 2.46 29.64 -3.04
CA PRO A 115 2.19 30.79 -2.19
C PRO A 115 1.46 31.90 -2.96
N GLY A 116 0.43 32.48 -2.32
CA GLY A 116 -0.41 33.50 -2.91
C GLY A 116 -1.56 32.99 -3.77
N THR A 117 -1.74 31.66 -3.90
CA THR A 117 -2.97 31.10 -4.46
C THR A 117 -4.11 31.36 -3.44
N GLU A 118 -5.18 31.99 -3.89
CA GLU A 118 -6.37 32.16 -3.07
C GLU A 118 -7.15 30.84 -3.01
N ILE A 119 -7.32 30.29 -1.82
CA ILE A 119 -8.12 29.09 -1.58
C ILE A 119 -9.40 29.53 -0.88
N ALA A 120 -10.54 29.30 -1.53
CA ALA A 120 -11.85 29.49 -0.92
C ALA A 120 -12.22 28.28 -0.07
N GLY A 121 -12.96 28.48 1.01
CA GLY A 121 -13.49 27.37 1.83
C GLY A 121 -12.56 26.92 2.95
N ASP A 122 -12.86 25.73 3.48
CA ASP A 122 -12.11 25.07 4.57
C ASP A 122 -11.27 23.93 4.01
N PRO A 123 -9.94 23.92 4.18
CA PRO A 123 -9.09 22.80 3.74
C PRO A 123 -9.46 21.42 4.30
N ALA A 124 -10.19 21.36 5.42
CA ALA A 124 -10.71 20.09 5.94
C ALA A 124 -11.93 19.56 5.14
N ASP A 125 -12.51 20.40 4.26
CA ASP A 125 -13.62 20.07 3.38
C ASP A 125 -13.24 20.33 1.91
N PRO A 126 -12.69 19.34 1.21
CA PRO A 126 -12.24 19.46 -0.19
C PRO A 126 -13.31 19.94 -1.16
N ASP A 127 -14.58 19.65 -0.89
CA ASP A 127 -15.68 20.06 -1.75
C ASP A 127 -15.79 21.59 -1.85
N THR A 128 -15.32 22.29 -0.80
CA THR A 128 -15.32 23.76 -0.75
C THR A 128 -14.04 24.39 -1.33
N THR A 129 -12.93 23.65 -1.37
CA THR A 129 -11.61 24.21 -1.72
C THR A 129 -11.11 23.83 -3.11
N MET A 130 -11.44 22.62 -3.58
CA MET A 130 -10.90 22.10 -4.84
C MET A 130 -11.23 22.96 -6.06
N ALA A 131 -12.35 23.68 -6.07
CA ALA A 131 -12.68 24.60 -7.15
C ALA A 131 -11.66 25.74 -7.30
N SER A 132 -10.89 26.07 -6.27
CA SER A 132 -9.85 27.12 -6.27
C SER A 132 -8.64 26.75 -7.15
N ILE A 133 -8.48 25.47 -7.48
CA ILE A 133 -7.37 25.00 -8.34
C ILE A 133 -7.79 24.79 -9.81
N LYS A 134 -8.97 25.26 -10.19
CA LYS A 134 -9.43 25.21 -11.59
C LYS A 134 -8.47 25.95 -12.53
N GLY A 135 -8.15 25.34 -13.67
CA GLY A 135 -7.20 25.86 -14.65
C GLY A 135 -5.73 25.73 -14.27
N LYS A 136 -5.43 25.09 -13.13
CA LYS A 136 -4.05 24.94 -12.63
C LYS A 136 -3.37 23.69 -13.16
N THR A 137 -2.03 23.73 -13.15
CA THR A 137 -1.17 22.59 -13.43
C THR A 137 -0.86 21.87 -12.12
N ILE A 138 -1.22 20.58 -12.02
CA ILE A 138 -1.07 19.77 -10.81
C ILE A 138 0.04 18.73 -11.02
N GLY A 139 1.03 18.77 -10.13
CA GLY A 139 2.07 17.75 -10.06
C GLY A 139 1.58 16.51 -9.34
N VAL A 140 1.73 15.34 -9.98
CA VAL A 140 1.44 14.00 -9.41
C VAL A 140 2.66 13.11 -9.57
N THR A 141 2.75 12.01 -8.84
CA THR A 141 3.91 11.09 -8.93
C THR A 141 4.11 10.57 -10.35
N ALA A 142 3.06 10.11 -10.99
CA ALA A 142 3.04 9.69 -12.40
C ALA A 142 1.62 9.86 -12.95
N ARG A 143 1.51 10.08 -14.26
CA ARG A 143 0.24 10.14 -14.96
C ARG A 143 -0.43 8.76 -14.93
N GLY A 144 -1.73 8.75 -14.62
CA GLY A 144 -2.53 7.53 -14.50
C GLY A 144 -2.27 6.72 -13.21
N ALA A 145 -1.48 7.24 -12.27
CA ALA A 145 -1.28 6.62 -10.96
C ALA A 145 -2.33 7.09 -9.93
N GLY A 146 -2.35 6.44 -8.76
CA GLY A 146 -3.35 6.69 -7.71
C GLY A 146 -3.53 8.17 -7.33
N MET A 147 -2.44 8.94 -7.23
CA MET A 147 -2.50 10.38 -6.89
C MET A 147 -3.35 11.19 -7.88
N GLU A 148 -3.18 10.94 -9.20
CA GLU A 148 -4.01 11.59 -10.22
C GLU A 148 -5.49 11.20 -10.08
N LEU A 149 -5.75 9.92 -9.83
CA LEU A 149 -7.10 9.40 -9.64
C LEU A 149 -7.79 10.03 -8.43
N TRP A 150 -7.12 10.09 -7.29
CA TRP A 150 -7.69 10.60 -6.05
C TRP A 150 -7.91 12.12 -6.07
N ILE A 151 -6.97 12.87 -6.66
CA ILE A 151 -7.16 14.32 -6.87
C ILE A 151 -8.32 14.54 -7.86
N SER A 152 -8.43 13.71 -8.89
CA SER A 152 -9.57 13.78 -9.82
C SER A 152 -10.90 13.49 -9.15
N GLN A 153 -10.94 12.52 -8.23
CA GLN A 153 -12.14 12.20 -7.47
C GLN A 153 -12.59 13.39 -6.59
N MET A 154 -11.67 13.98 -5.81
CA MET A 154 -11.97 15.19 -5.02
C MET A 154 -12.46 16.35 -5.90
N ALA A 155 -11.84 16.54 -7.06
CA ALA A 155 -12.26 17.58 -7.99
C ALA A 155 -13.67 17.33 -8.56
N GLN A 156 -14.02 16.07 -8.85
CA GLN A 156 -15.37 15.70 -9.32
C GLN A 156 -16.44 15.94 -8.25
N GLU A 157 -16.18 15.61 -6.98
CA GLU A 157 -17.09 15.88 -5.87
C GLU A 157 -17.28 17.40 -5.67
N ALA A 158 -16.23 18.19 -5.87
CA ALA A 158 -16.31 19.65 -5.90
C ALA A 158 -16.97 20.23 -7.19
N GLY A 159 -17.57 19.39 -8.03
CA GLY A 159 -18.29 19.79 -9.24
C GLY A 159 -17.43 20.19 -10.44
N MET A 160 -16.15 19.81 -10.46
CA MET A 160 -15.22 20.03 -11.57
C MET A 160 -15.25 18.88 -12.56
N ASP A 161 -14.81 19.16 -13.80
CA ASP A 161 -14.44 18.15 -14.80
C ASP A 161 -12.90 18.05 -14.86
N PRO A 162 -12.27 17.06 -14.20
CA PRO A 162 -10.80 17.00 -14.14
C PRO A 162 -10.13 16.95 -15.52
N ALA A 163 -10.79 16.38 -16.51
CA ALA A 163 -10.24 16.29 -17.87
C ALA A 163 -10.19 17.64 -18.59
N LYS A 164 -11.00 18.62 -18.18
CA LYS A 164 -11.07 19.95 -18.78
C LYS A 164 -10.51 21.04 -17.88
N ASP A 165 -10.71 20.88 -16.56
CA ASP A 165 -10.48 21.93 -15.57
C ASP A 165 -9.10 21.82 -14.92
N ILE A 166 -8.37 20.72 -15.13
CA ILE A 166 -7.07 20.45 -14.51
C ILE A 166 -6.07 19.96 -15.57
N THR A 167 -4.81 20.37 -15.43
CA THR A 167 -3.69 19.81 -16.20
C THR A 167 -2.78 19.01 -15.27
N PHE A 168 -2.74 17.70 -15.42
CA PHE A 168 -1.83 16.87 -14.62
C PHE A 168 -0.46 16.71 -15.28
N VAL A 169 0.61 16.77 -14.47
CA VAL A 169 2.01 16.56 -14.87
C VAL A 169 2.67 15.56 -13.92
N GLY A 170 3.34 14.55 -14.47
CA GLY A 170 4.16 13.62 -13.70
C GLY A 170 5.45 14.30 -13.23
N VAL A 171 5.63 14.44 -11.91
CA VAL A 171 6.80 15.12 -11.30
C VAL A 171 7.69 14.15 -10.51
N GLY A 172 7.33 12.85 -10.48
CA GLY A 172 8.12 11.81 -9.85
C GLY A 172 7.97 11.71 -8.33
N ALA A 173 9.00 11.16 -7.70
CA ALA A 173 9.07 10.94 -6.26
C ALA A 173 9.16 12.26 -5.46
N PRO A 174 8.93 12.25 -4.12
CA PRO A 174 8.84 13.47 -3.31
C PRO A 174 9.93 14.52 -3.55
N ALA A 175 11.21 14.12 -3.61
CA ALA A 175 12.30 15.06 -3.80
C ALA A 175 12.24 15.80 -5.15
N THR A 176 11.93 15.09 -6.25
CA THR A 176 11.77 15.68 -7.59
C THR A 176 10.48 16.50 -7.69
N ALA A 177 9.42 16.05 -7.02
CA ALA A 177 8.15 16.76 -6.96
C ALA A 177 8.30 18.12 -6.24
N ILE A 178 8.99 18.16 -5.10
CA ILE A 178 9.29 19.39 -4.37
C ILE A 178 10.16 20.33 -5.21
N ALA A 179 11.17 19.79 -5.91
CA ALA A 179 12.01 20.61 -6.80
C ALA A 179 11.20 21.24 -7.94
N ALA A 180 10.30 20.49 -8.56
CA ALA A 180 9.40 20.99 -9.61
C ALA A 180 8.45 22.09 -9.06
N PHE A 181 7.91 21.88 -7.85
CA PHE A 181 7.05 22.86 -7.18
C PHE A 181 7.81 24.15 -6.85
N LYS A 182 8.99 24.07 -6.21
CA LYS A 182 9.85 25.23 -5.92
C LYS A 182 10.30 25.96 -7.18
N ALA A 183 10.51 25.26 -8.27
CA ALA A 183 10.82 25.83 -9.59
C ALA A 183 9.58 26.41 -10.31
N LYS A 184 8.39 26.36 -9.70
CA LYS A 184 7.10 26.82 -10.27
C LYS A 184 6.74 26.14 -11.60
N GLN A 185 7.17 24.89 -11.79
CA GLN A 185 6.80 24.08 -12.94
C GLN A 185 5.37 23.54 -12.83
N VAL A 186 4.85 23.49 -11.60
CA VAL A 186 3.47 23.15 -11.27
C VAL A 186 2.90 24.17 -10.29
N ASP A 187 1.61 24.46 -10.40
CA ASP A 187 0.88 25.39 -9.53
C ASP A 187 0.44 24.72 -8.22
N VAL A 188 0.14 23.43 -8.32
CA VAL A 188 -0.42 22.59 -7.26
C VAL A 188 0.38 21.31 -7.19
N LEU A 189 0.52 20.75 -5.98
CA LEU A 189 1.27 19.52 -5.74
C LEU A 189 0.54 18.64 -4.73
N TYR A 190 0.64 17.31 -4.90
CA TYR A 190 0.36 16.41 -3.78
C TYR A 190 1.36 16.67 -2.64
N TYR A 191 0.93 16.47 -1.41
CA TYR A 191 1.75 16.72 -0.24
C TYR A 191 1.50 15.64 0.82
N GLY A 192 2.55 15.22 1.48
CA GLY A 192 2.48 14.32 2.63
C GLY A 192 3.45 14.76 3.73
N PRO A 193 3.25 14.37 4.99
CA PRO A 193 4.10 14.75 6.12
C PRO A 193 5.57 14.40 5.94
N THR A 194 5.90 13.38 5.15
CA THR A 194 7.28 13.03 4.79
C THR A 194 7.97 14.10 3.93
N MET A 195 7.23 15.03 3.36
CA MET A 195 7.76 16.15 2.56
C MET A 195 8.04 17.40 3.42
N ALA A 196 7.54 17.45 4.66
CA ALA A 196 7.61 18.63 5.53
C ALA A 196 9.04 19.04 5.89
N SER A 197 10.00 18.13 5.90
CA SER A 197 11.41 18.44 6.13
C SER A 197 12.07 19.21 4.99
N GLN A 198 11.48 19.19 3.78
CA GLN A 198 12.01 19.82 2.57
C GLN A 198 11.15 20.99 2.07
N LEU A 199 9.92 21.11 2.57
CA LEU A 199 8.94 22.13 2.15
C LEU A 199 8.20 22.63 3.39
N SER A 200 8.55 23.82 3.85
CA SER A 200 7.97 24.43 5.04
C SER A 200 6.58 25.00 4.78
N GLU A 201 5.75 25.12 5.82
CA GLU A 201 4.39 25.65 5.76
C GLU A 201 4.31 27.08 5.18
N SER A 202 5.41 27.86 5.23
CA SER A 202 5.47 29.18 4.61
C SER A 202 5.70 29.18 3.09
N GLU A 203 6.05 28.02 2.52
CA GLU A 203 6.36 27.87 1.10
C GLU A 203 5.16 27.40 0.27
N PHE A 204 3.97 27.23 0.89
CA PHE A 204 2.76 26.80 0.20
C PHE A 204 1.47 27.29 0.88
N VAL A 205 0.33 27.10 0.22
CA VAL A 205 -1.01 27.20 0.82
C VAL A 205 -1.67 25.84 0.77
N ARG A 206 -2.38 25.44 1.83
CA ARG A 206 -3.12 24.18 1.85
C ARG A 206 -4.39 24.32 1.00
N VAL A 207 -4.56 23.40 0.07
CA VAL A 207 -5.82 23.20 -0.64
C VAL A 207 -6.67 22.19 0.14
N THR A 208 -6.03 21.13 0.68
CA THR A 208 -6.70 20.18 1.58
C THR A 208 -5.91 19.98 2.87
N ASP A 209 -6.60 19.55 3.93
CA ASP A 209 -6.05 19.12 5.22
C ASP A 209 -6.91 17.96 5.73
N ILE A 210 -6.74 16.77 5.11
CA ILE A 210 -7.66 15.62 5.23
C ILE A 210 -6.98 14.32 5.65
N ILE A 211 -5.67 14.32 5.90
CA ILE A 211 -4.96 13.12 6.34
C ILE A 211 -5.57 12.62 7.65
N GLY A 212 -6.00 11.35 7.68
CA GLY A 212 -6.62 10.72 8.84
C GLY A 212 -8.00 11.29 9.24
N LYS A 213 -8.58 12.22 8.46
CA LYS A 213 -9.87 12.84 8.78
C LYS A 213 -11.02 12.16 8.03
N PRO A 214 -12.17 11.92 8.70
CA PRO A 214 -13.38 11.38 8.07
C PRO A 214 -14.15 12.46 7.29
N GLY A 215 -15.15 12.02 6.50
CA GLY A 215 -16.13 12.89 5.87
C GLY A 215 -15.67 13.60 4.60
N ASN A 216 -14.69 13.05 3.89
CA ASN A 216 -14.23 13.55 2.60
C ASN A 216 -14.08 12.41 1.59
N ALA A 217 -13.86 12.73 0.31
CA ALA A 217 -13.73 11.77 -0.79
C ALA A 217 -12.70 10.65 -0.55
N LEU A 218 -11.70 10.89 0.29
CA LEU A 218 -10.63 9.94 0.56
C LEU A 218 -10.73 9.27 1.94
N SER A 219 -11.75 9.56 2.74
CA SER A 219 -11.88 9.02 4.10
C SER A 219 -12.03 7.49 4.14
N GLY A 220 -12.60 6.89 3.10
CA GLY A 220 -12.68 5.44 2.93
C GLY A 220 -11.50 4.80 2.21
N LEU A 221 -10.52 5.60 1.74
CA LEU A 221 -9.39 5.08 0.96
C LEU A 221 -8.60 4.05 1.77
N ASN A 222 -8.33 2.90 1.15
CA ASN A 222 -7.28 1.98 1.58
C ASN A 222 -6.12 2.06 0.58
N HIS A 223 -5.01 2.62 1.03
CA HIS A 223 -3.83 2.85 0.20
C HIS A 223 -2.93 1.61 0.10
N GLY A 224 -3.27 0.50 0.75
CA GLY A 224 -2.51 -0.73 0.64
C GLY A 224 -3.20 -1.91 1.30
N TYR A 225 -3.42 -2.95 0.49
CA TYR A 225 -3.81 -4.28 0.94
C TYR A 225 -2.59 -5.20 0.85
N PRO A 226 -2.05 -5.73 1.96
CA PRO A 226 -1.18 -6.90 1.90
C PRO A 226 -1.93 -7.98 1.14
N THR A 227 -1.34 -8.49 0.09
CA THR A 227 -1.99 -9.41 -0.85
C THR A 227 -1.10 -10.62 -1.07
N ALA A 228 -1.70 -11.81 -1.07
CA ALA A 228 -1.04 -13.07 -1.40
C ALA A 228 -1.81 -13.81 -2.51
N SER A 229 -1.12 -14.68 -3.25
CA SER A 229 -1.77 -15.56 -4.22
C SER A 229 -2.56 -16.66 -3.52
N CYS A 230 -3.56 -17.22 -4.22
CA CYS A 230 -4.32 -18.35 -3.70
C CYS A 230 -3.43 -19.60 -3.49
N SER A 231 -2.40 -19.79 -4.32
CA SER A 231 -1.44 -20.88 -4.15
C SER A 231 -0.62 -20.69 -2.88
N THR A 232 -0.09 -19.47 -2.63
CA THR A 232 0.61 -19.15 -1.38
C THR A 232 -0.26 -19.45 -0.15
N ILE A 233 -1.52 -19.01 -0.15
CA ILE A 233 -2.45 -19.25 0.98
C ILE A 233 -2.72 -20.75 1.17
N ALA A 234 -2.85 -21.52 0.08
CA ALA A 234 -3.10 -22.96 0.14
C ALA A 234 -1.87 -23.78 0.58
N GLU A 235 -0.67 -23.40 0.14
CA GLU A 235 0.57 -24.11 0.40
C GLU A 235 1.23 -23.74 1.73
N ARG A 236 0.92 -22.55 2.27
CA ARG A 236 1.53 -21.95 3.46
C ARG A 236 0.49 -21.35 4.43
N PRO A 237 -0.59 -22.07 4.79
CA PRO A 237 -1.68 -21.50 5.57
C PRO A 237 -1.25 -21.00 6.96
N ASN A 238 -0.31 -21.70 7.62
CA ASN A 238 0.18 -21.31 8.93
C ASN A 238 1.10 -20.09 8.86
N ASP A 239 1.99 -20.03 7.86
CA ASP A 239 2.87 -18.87 7.65
C ASP A 239 2.04 -17.61 7.35
N VAL A 240 1.04 -17.71 6.46
CA VAL A 240 0.13 -16.60 6.16
C VAL A 240 -0.65 -16.15 7.39
N MET A 241 -1.17 -17.09 8.19
CA MET A 241 -1.88 -16.77 9.42
C MET A 241 -0.96 -16.12 10.47
N ASN A 242 0.26 -16.61 10.62
CA ASN A 242 1.24 -16.06 11.55
C ASN A 242 1.74 -14.68 11.08
N TYR A 243 1.87 -14.45 9.77
CA TYR A 243 2.07 -13.12 9.18
C TYR A 243 0.94 -12.16 9.61
N CYS A 244 -0.32 -12.55 9.47
CA CYS A 244 -1.44 -11.70 9.86
C CYS A 244 -1.43 -11.36 11.36
N LYS A 245 -1.12 -12.35 12.22
CA LYS A 245 -0.98 -12.13 13.66
C LYS A 245 0.17 -11.16 13.99
N ALA A 246 1.31 -11.30 13.32
CA ALA A 246 2.44 -10.38 13.48
C ALA A 246 2.08 -8.95 13.07
N MET A 247 1.34 -8.79 11.99
CA MET A 247 0.87 -7.46 11.55
C MET A 247 -0.12 -6.83 12.53
N TRP A 248 -0.99 -7.63 13.17
CA TRP A 248 -1.85 -7.16 14.25
C TRP A 248 -1.05 -6.74 15.49
N ASP A 249 -0.05 -7.54 15.91
CA ASP A 249 0.86 -7.17 17.01
C ASP A 249 1.57 -5.84 16.71
N THR A 250 1.98 -5.65 15.45
CA THR A 250 2.66 -4.43 15.00
C THR A 250 1.71 -3.23 14.96
N TYR A 251 0.46 -3.44 14.55
CA TYR A 251 -0.54 -2.38 14.60
C TYR A 251 -0.75 -1.90 16.04
N ASP A 252 -0.98 -2.82 16.99
CA ASP A 252 -1.14 -2.44 18.41
C ASP A 252 0.12 -1.73 18.97
N PHE A 253 1.31 -2.24 18.61
CA PHE A 253 2.58 -1.59 18.98
C PHE A 253 2.65 -0.15 18.45
N SER A 254 2.20 0.07 17.23
CA SER A 254 2.20 1.39 16.59
C SER A 254 1.26 2.39 17.26
N GLN A 255 0.17 1.91 17.88
CA GLN A 255 -0.82 2.75 18.54
C GLN A 255 -0.40 3.18 19.96
N ASP A 256 0.61 2.54 20.55
CA ASP A 256 1.14 2.95 21.86
C ASP A 256 2.02 4.21 21.70
N PRO A 257 1.66 5.34 22.34
CA PRO A 257 2.44 6.58 22.27
C PRO A 257 3.90 6.44 22.73
N GLN A 258 4.22 5.44 23.55
CA GLN A 258 5.59 5.17 24.01
C GLN A 258 6.51 4.71 22.86
N ASN A 259 5.94 4.18 21.79
CA ASN A 259 6.66 3.68 20.63
C ASN A 259 6.85 4.71 19.51
N ALA A 260 6.37 5.96 19.70
CA ALA A 260 6.44 7.00 18.66
C ALA A 260 7.86 7.24 18.12
N ALA A 261 8.87 7.18 18.99
CA ALA A 261 10.26 7.32 18.55
C ALA A 261 10.75 6.15 17.69
N VAL A 262 10.32 4.92 17.99
CA VAL A 262 10.64 3.72 17.18
C VAL A 262 9.93 3.80 15.83
N MET A 263 8.64 4.15 15.83
CA MET A 263 7.88 4.36 14.60
C MET A 263 8.50 5.46 13.73
N GLY A 264 8.93 6.56 14.34
CA GLY A 264 9.63 7.66 13.67
C GLY A 264 10.97 7.25 13.06
N LYS A 265 11.76 6.43 13.76
CA LYS A 265 13.01 5.88 13.24
C LYS A 265 12.76 5.11 11.93
N TRP A 266 11.83 4.17 11.95
CA TRP A 266 11.55 3.33 10.77
C TRP A 266 10.84 4.12 9.66
N MET A 267 10.04 5.14 10.03
CA MET A 267 9.50 6.11 9.06
C MET A 267 10.62 6.83 8.31
N ALA A 268 11.64 7.30 9.02
CA ALA A 268 12.78 7.99 8.42
C ALA A 268 13.57 7.05 7.49
N GLU A 269 13.87 5.84 7.94
CA GLU A 269 14.61 4.86 7.13
C GLU A 269 13.84 4.43 5.86
N LEU A 270 12.54 4.18 5.99
CA LEU A 270 11.70 3.77 4.86
C LEU A 270 11.53 4.89 3.83
N THR A 271 11.30 6.12 4.29
CA THR A 271 10.92 7.24 3.41
C THR A 271 12.07 8.13 3.00
N GLY A 272 13.23 7.99 3.65
CA GLY A 272 14.42 8.79 3.37
C GLY A 272 14.34 10.22 3.91
N VAL A 273 13.40 10.54 4.82
CA VAL A 273 13.40 11.82 5.52
C VAL A 273 14.53 11.86 6.55
N ALA A 274 14.93 13.07 6.97
CA ALA A 274 15.92 13.21 8.02
C ALA A 274 15.46 12.52 9.32
N PRO A 275 16.36 11.84 10.07
CA PRO A 275 15.96 11.08 11.26
C PRO A 275 15.16 11.89 12.28
N GLU A 276 15.49 13.15 12.47
CA GLU A 276 14.78 14.08 13.36
C GLU A 276 13.36 14.44 12.90
N ALA A 277 13.07 14.30 11.59
CA ALA A 277 11.75 14.53 11.01
C ALA A 277 10.85 13.29 11.06
N GLY A 278 11.42 12.10 11.26
CA GLY A 278 10.68 10.83 11.19
C GLY A 278 9.56 10.74 12.23
N THR A 279 9.83 11.14 13.48
CA THR A 279 8.81 11.10 14.54
C THR A 279 7.68 12.11 14.26
N ALA A 280 7.98 13.30 13.75
CA ALA A 280 6.97 14.27 13.37
C ALA A 280 6.11 13.76 12.19
N ALA A 281 6.74 13.10 11.20
CA ALA A 281 6.02 12.49 10.10
C ALA A 281 5.12 11.33 10.56
N TRP A 282 5.60 10.51 11.51
CA TRP A 282 4.78 9.48 12.14
C TRP A 282 3.57 10.06 12.86
N GLU A 283 3.76 11.03 13.75
CA GLU A 283 2.68 11.66 14.51
C GLU A 283 1.62 12.29 13.61
N ALA A 284 2.01 12.83 12.46
CA ALA A 284 1.10 13.40 11.49
C ALA A 284 0.34 12.34 10.66
N LEU A 285 0.84 11.09 10.61
CA LEU A 285 0.26 10.01 9.81
C LEU A 285 -0.40 8.90 10.63
N LYS A 286 -0.15 8.82 11.94
CA LYS A 286 -0.55 7.66 12.76
C LYS A 286 -2.05 7.34 12.68
N GLU A 287 -2.92 8.35 12.61
CA GLU A 287 -4.37 8.19 12.49
C GLU A 287 -4.80 7.65 11.10
N ALA A 288 -3.93 7.71 10.11
CA ALA A 288 -4.19 7.12 8.80
C ALA A 288 -3.90 5.61 8.77
N TYR A 289 -3.12 5.07 9.72
CA TYR A 289 -2.86 3.63 9.78
C TYR A 289 -4.07 2.88 10.29
N LEU A 290 -4.42 1.82 9.58
CA LEU A 290 -5.66 1.07 9.78
C LEU A 290 -5.37 -0.29 10.45
N PRO A 291 -6.29 -0.81 11.26
CA PRO A 291 -6.22 -2.21 11.67
C PRO A 291 -6.34 -3.11 10.43
N MET A 292 -5.86 -4.34 10.53
CA MET A 292 -5.87 -5.30 9.41
C MET A 292 -7.27 -5.71 8.91
N THR A 293 -8.34 -5.14 9.49
CA THR A 293 -9.72 -5.50 9.16
C THR A 293 -10.15 -4.93 7.81
N ILE A 294 -10.82 -5.75 7.01
CA ILE A 294 -11.55 -5.34 5.80
C ILE A 294 -13.01 -5.80 5.96
N THR A 295 -13.95 -4.86 5.94
CA THR A 295 -15.37 -5.17 5.88
C THR A 295 -15.84 -5.16 4.43
N LYS A 296 -16.99 -5.82 4.16
CA LYS A 296 -17.59 -5.77 2.82
C LYS A 296 -17.90 -4.32 2.41
N GLU A 297 -18.37 -3.50 3.34
CA GLU A 297 -18.66 -2.08 3.12
C GLU A 297 -17.38 -1.32 2.74
N SER A 298 -16.30 -1.42 3.55
CA SER A 298 -15.03 -0.74 3.25
C SER A 298 -14.37 -1.23 1.95
N TRP A 299 -14.65 -2.48 1.55
CA TRP A 299 -14.21 -3.01 0.25
C TRP A 299 -14.98 -2.36 -0.90
N GLU A 300 -16.31 -2.28 -0.81
CA GLU A 300 -17.17 -1.72 -1.85
C GLU A 300 -16.96 -0.20 -2.03
N GLU A 301 -16.69 0.52 -0.94
CA GLU A 301 -16.39 1.97 -0.93
C GLU A 301 -15.12 2.34 -1.71
N GLN A 302 -14.24 1.39 -2.04
CA GLN A 302 -13.05 1.66 -2.86
C GLN A 302 -13.40 1.90 -4.35
N ALA A 303 -14.60 1.60 -4.83
CA ALA A 303 -14.93 1.65 -6.26
C ALA A 303 -14.59 2.99 -6.93
N PRO A 304 -14.98 4.17 -6.41
CA PRO A 304 -14.62 5.45 -7.02
C PRO A 304 -13.11 5.76 -6.92
N LEU A 305 -12.41 5.12 -5.98
CA LEU A 305 -10.99 5.32 -5.69
C LEU A 305 -10.08 4.33 -6.43
N ALA A 306 -10.67 3.33 -7.09
CA ALA A 306 -9.97 2.27 -7.80
C ALA A 306 -9.80 2.53 -9.30
N GLY A 307 -10.52 3.49 -9.87
CA GLY A 307 -10.42 3.81 -11.30
C GLY A 307 -11.47 4.82 -11.76
N SER A 308 -11.22 5.43 -12.94
CA SER A 308 -12.19 6.29 -13.61
C SER A 308 -12.28 5.91 -15.10
N PRO A 309 -13.42 5.32 -15.58
CA PRO A 309 -14.60 4.98 -14.78
C PRO A 309 -14.28 3.96 -13.68
N ALA A 310 -15.12 3.94 -12.62
CA ALA A 310 -14.96 2.98 -11.52
C ALA A 310 -15.00 1.53 -12.08
N PRO A 311 -14.04 0.67 -11.70
CA PRO A 311 -14.03 -0.72 -12.14
C PRO A 311 -15.16 -1.52 -11.47
N THR A 312 -15.44 -2.71 -12.00
CA THR A 312 -16.33 -3.65 -11.32
C THR A 312 -15.72 -4.04 -9.96
N VAL A 313 -16.52 -3.93 -8.90
CA VAL A 313 -16.11 -4.38 -7.57
C VAL A 313 -16.00 -5.90 -7.56
N PRO A 314 -14.84 -6.49 -7.29
CA PRO A 314 -14.72 -7.92 -7.17
C PRO A 314 -15.51 -8.46 -5.98
N ASP A 315 -16.03 -9.67 -6.09
CA ASP A 315 -16.76 -10.33 -5.01
C ASP A 315 -15.90 -10.44 -3.74
N PHE A 316 -16.41 -9.94 -2.63
CA PHE A 316 -15.70 -9.84 -1.36
C PHE A 316 -15.20 -11.19 -0.86
N ALA A 317 -16.06 -12.21 -0.82
CA ALA A 317 -15.73 -13.51 -0.23
C ALA A 317 -14.62 -14.24 -0.99
N SER A 318 -14.56 -14.06 -2.32
CA SER A 318 -13.50 -14.65 -3.16
C SER A 318 -12.22 -13.82 -3.16
N SER A 319 -12.27 -12.52 -2.87
CA SER A 319 -11.17 -11.57 -3.01
C SER A 319 -10.48 -11.18 -1.70
N VAL A 320 -11.12 -11.43 -0.57
CA VAL A 320 -10.60 -11.16 0.78
C VAL A 320 -10.34 -12.48 1.50
N TYR A 321 -9.25 -12.57 2.23
CA TYR A 321 -8.94 -13.72 3.08
C TYR A 321 -9.44 -13.45 4.49
N GLU A 322 -10.72 -13.78 4.75
CA GLU A 322 -11.40 -13.52 6.01
C GLU A 322 -10.66 -14.01 7.27
N PRO A 323 -9.94 -15.16 7.28
CA PRO A 323 -9.19 -15.57 8.47
C PRO A 323 -8.17 -14.54 8.96
N CYS A 324 -7.66 -13.67 8.06
CA CYS A 324 -6.79 -12.56 8.41
C CYS A 324 -7.54 -11.23 8.55
N ALA A 325 -8.44 -10.95 7.61
CA ALA A 325 -9.06 -9.63 7.43
C ALA A 325 -10.42 -9.48 8.15
N GLY A 326 -11.01 -10.56 8.65
CA GLY A 326 -12.32 -10.53 9.31
C GLY A 326 -12.29 -10.01 10.76
N GLY A 327 -11.10 -9.79 11.32
CA GLY A 327 -10.90 -9.34 12.69
C GLY A 327 -9.56 -9.84 13.23
N ASP A 328 -9.29 -9.55 14.52
CA ASP A 328 -8.05 -9.97 15.18
C ASP A 328 -7.99 -11.50 15.33
N PRO A 329 -7.04 -12.19 14.68
CA PRO A 329 -6.94 -13.65 14.69
C PRO A 329 -6.09 -14.21 15.85
N ARG A 330 -5.62 -13.37 16.77
CA ARG A 330 -4.71 -13.76 17.88
C ARG A 330 -5.39 -14.51 19.01
#